data_20618c9a2a440e7b5d6d93574354f621
#
_entry.id   20618c9a2a440e7b5d6d93574354f621
#
_cell.length_a   1.000
_cell.length_b   1.000
_cell.length_c   1.000
_cell.angle_alpha   90.00
_cell.angle_beta   90.00
_cell.angle_gamma   90.00
#
_symmetry.space_group_name_H-M   'P 1'
#
loop_
_entity.id
_entity.type
_entity.pdbx_description
1 polymer ?
#
loop_
_entity_poly.entity_id
_entity_poly.type
_entity_poly.pdbx_seq_one_letter_code
_entity_poly.pdbx_strand_id
1 'polypeptide(L)'
;MYQRLRNLVFHTLVPAVLAVLLLPIAAFAQEISCTASIPVEVTVSGSRIPSDVPYKLKLEAVTSNAPMPSSAELVLVNGGKSSFGPITYTVPGNYEYRIYQNSEPQNRFTYDKRVYQVTVQVLNDDNGGLFTQIWAADEEASGEEKTQNILFANSYSRPGGGGGGGGGS
;
A
#
# COMPACT_ATOMS: atom_id res chain seq x y z
N MET A 1 -73.03 33.06 -15.53
CA MET A 1 -72.56 31.80 -14.95
C MET A 1 -71.11 31.42 -15.42
N TYR A 2 -70.57 32.16 -16.37
CA TYR A 2 -69.23 31.83 -16.99
C TYR A 2 -68.03 32.53 -16.32
N GLN A 3 -68.23 33.52 -15.51
CA GLN A 3 -67.13 34.29 -14.91
C GLN A 3 -66.53 33.66 -13.62
N ARG A 4 -67.27 32.77 -12.96
CA ARG A 4 -66.81 32.15 -11.73
C ARG A 4 -65.85 30.94 -11.95
N LEU A 5 -65.86 30.34 -13.14
CA LEU A 5 -64.94 29.20 -13.42
C LEU A 5 -63.52 29.64 -13.85
N ARG A 6 -63.38 30.88 -14.32
CA ARG A 6 -62.02 31.34 -14.78
C ARG A 6 -61.08 31.70 -13.66
N ASN A 7 -61.61 32.04 -12.50
CA ASN A 7 -60.78 32.45 -11.36
C ASN A 7 -60.35 31.28 -10.48
N LEU A 8 -60.92 30.08 -10.65
CA LEU A 8 -60.61 28.94 -9.84
C LEU A 8 -59.39 28.16 -10.40
N VAL A 9 -59.12 28.28 -11.70
CA VAL A 9 -58.05 27.55 -12.36
C VAL A 9 -56.69 28.23 -12.18
N PHE A 10 -56.65 29.56 -11.96
CA PHE A 10 -55.40 30.30 -11.82
C PHE A 10 -54.77 30.25 -10.43
N HIS A 11 -55.50 29.86 -9.38
CA HIS A 11 -54.98 29.88 -8.00
C HIS A 11 -54.36 28.54 -7.57
N THR A 12 -54.59 27.48 -8.31
CA THR A 12 -54.07 26.14 -7.94
C THR A 12 -52.81 25.73 -8.68
N LEU A 13 -52.44 26.44 -9.76
CA LEU A 13 -51.24 26.10 -10.55
C LEU A 13 -49.94 26.83 -10.12
N VAL A 14 -50.08 27.98 -9.44
CA VAL A 14 -48.93 28.78 -9.00
C VAL A 14 -48.16 28.14 -7.83
N PRO A 15 -48.79 27.53 -6.80
CA PRO A 15 -48.02 26.93 -5.71
C PRO A 15 -47.32 25.63 -6.09
N ALA A 16 -47.77 24.90 -7.11
CA ALA A 16 -47.17 23.66 -7.53
C ALA A 16 -45.83 23.85 -8.29
N VAL A 17 -45.70 24.96 -9.03
CA VAL A 17 -44.46 25.27 -9.79
C VAL A 17 -43.37 25.83 -8.87
N LEU A 18 -43.74 26.51 -7.77
CA LEU A 18 -42.76 27.07 -6.83
C LEU A 18 -42.18 26.00 -5.89
N ALA A 19 -42.86 24.89 -5.66
CA ALA A 19 -42.39 23.81 -4.81
C ALA A 19 -41.27 22.96 -5.48
N VAL A 20 -41.17 22.94 -6.81
CA VAL A 20 -40.13 22.19 -7.56
C VAL A 20 -38.79 22.91 -7.53
N LEU A 21 -38.73 24.22 -7.26
CA LEU A 21 -37.48 25.00 -7.23
C LEU A 21 -36.75 24.94 -5.89
N LEU A 22 -37.27 24.27 -4.88
CA LEU A 22 -36.68 24.14 -3.54
C LEU A 22 -36.12 22.73 -3.24
N LEU A 23 -35.95 21.89 -4.24
CA LEU A 23 -35.24 20.65 -4.04
C LEU A 23 -33.76 21.00 -3.74
N PRO A 24 -33.21 20.62 -2.56
CA PRO A 24 -31.80 20.79 -2.31
C PRO A 24 -31.07 19.95 -3.35
N ILE A 25 -30.32 20.60 -4.22
CA ILE A 25 -29.31 19.94 -5.04
C ILE A 25 -28.28 19.45 -4.02
N ALA A 26 -28.37 18.20 -3.63
CA ALA A 26 -27.30 17.55 -2.88
C ALA A 26 -26.08 17.56 -3.80
N ALA A 27 -25.22 18.55 -3.63
CA ALA A 27 -23.89 18.54 -4.23
C ALA A 27 -23.14 17.36 -3.61
N PHE A 28 -23.05 16.25 -4.33
CA PHE A 28 -22.15 15.18 -3.99
C PHE A 28 -20.73 15.76 -4.16
N ALA A 29 -20.14 16.21 -3.06
CA ALA A 29 -18.73 16.52 -3.04
C ALA A 29 -18.00 15.20 -3.34
N GLN A 30 -17.38 15.12 -4.50
CA GLN A 30 -16.52 13.98 -4.83
C GLN A 30 -15.36 14.00 -3.84
N GLU A 31 -15.22 12.93 -3.07
CA GLU A 31 -14.11 12.80 -2.14
C GLU A 31 -12.81 12.69 -2.93
N ILE A 32 -11.92 13.66 -2.74
CA ILE A 32 -10.62 13.69 -3.40
C ILE A 32 -9.75 12.64 -2.71
N SER A 33 -9.24 11.68 -3.47
CA SER A 33 -8.36 10.64 -2.96
C SER A 33 -7.33 10.21 -3.99
N CYS A 34 -6.23 9.64 -3.52
CA CYS A 34 -5.25 8.94 -4.35
C CYS A 34 -4.88 7.61 -3.71
N THR A 35 -4.24 6.75 -4.46
CA THR A 35 -3.78 5.44 -3.96
C THR A 35 -2.29 5.26 -4.20
N ALA A 36 -1.64 4.52 -3.31
CA ALA A 36 -0.27 4.07 -3.47
C ALA A 36 -0.15 2.57 -3.20
N SER A 37 0.84 1.95 -3.84
CA SER A 37 1.29 0.59 -3.51
C SER A 37 2.80 0.63 -3.30
N ILE A 38 3.28 0.06 -2.20
CA ILE A 38 4.69 0.06 -1.82
C ILE A 38 5.32 -1.21 -2.36
N PRO A 39 6.19 -1.14 -3.39
CA PRO A 39 6.79 -2.32 -4.00
C PRO A 39 7.86 -2.93 -3.08
N VAL A 40 7.94 -4.25 -3.06
CA VAL A 40 8.94 -5.01 -2.32
C VAL A 40 9.45 -6.17 -3.16
N GLU A 41 10.69 -6.57 -2.93
CA GLU A 41 11.32 -7.71 -3.57
C GLU A 41 12.01 -8.57 -2.53
N VAL A 42 11.91 -9.89 -2.66
CA VAL A 42 12.64 -10.87 -1.88
C VAL A 42 13.49 -11.71 -2.81
N THR A 43 14.78 -11.78 -2.57
CA THR A 43 15.71 -12.64 -3.29
C THR A 43 16.32 -13.68 -2.37
N VAL A 44 16.71 -14.80 -2.94
CA VAL A 44 17.38 -15.88 -2.23
C VAL A 44 18.57 -16.34 -3.06
N SER A 45 19.75 -16.35 -2.45
CA SER A 45 20.96 -16.88 -3.04
C SER A 45 21.31 -18.27 -2.46
N GLY A 46 22.06 -19.07 -3.21
CA GLY A 46 22.49 -20.40 -2.79
C GLY A 46 22.30 -21.45 -3.87
N SER A 47 22.64 -22.69 -3.54
CA SER A 47 22.50 -23.83 -4.46
C SER A 47 21.52 -24.86 -3.91
N ARG A 48 20.67 -25.43 -4.76
CA ARG A 48 19.64 -26.40 -4.39
C ARG A 48 18.74 -25.90 -3.23
N ILE A 49 18.31 -24.68 -3.36
CA ILE A 49 17.35 -24.05 -2.44
C ILE A 49 16.08 -24.91 -2.43
N PRO A 50 15.55 -25.28 -1.27
CA PRO A 50 14.27 -25.98 -1.18
C PRO A 50 13.14 -25.18 -1.84
N SER A 51 12.18 -25.88 -2.44
CA SER A 51 10.94 -25.27 -2.93
C SER A 51 9.99 -24.96 -1.78
N ASP A 52 8.99 -24.13 -2.07
CA ASP A 52 7.86 -23.81 -1.18
C ASP A 52 8.26 -23.13 0.14
N VAL A 53 9.37 -22.37 0.10
CA VAL A 53 9.83 -21.57 1.25
C VAL A 53 9.07 -20.26 1.31
N PRO A 54 8.29 -20.01 2.39
CA PRO A 54 7.57 -18.76 2.56
C PRO A 54 8.48 -17.69 3.19
N TYR A 55 8.48 -16.51 2.60
CA TYR A 55 9.11 -15.31 3.14
C TYR A 55 8.00 -14.36 3.55
N LYS A 56 7.92 -14.05 4.84
CA LYS A 56 6.88 -13.16 5.40
C LYS A 56 7.45 -11.76 5.57
N LEU A 57 6.78 -10.78 5.02
CA LEU A 57 7.08 -9.36 5.22
C LEU A 57 5.95 -8.71 5.99
N LYS A 58 6.27 -7.73 6.82
CA LYS A 58 5.32 -6.97 7.61
C LYS A 58 5.46 -5.48 7.34
N LEU A 59 4.33 -4.80 7.22
CA LEU A 59 4.19 -3.35 7.15
C LEU A 59 3.62 -2.84 8.47
N GLU A 60 4.25 -1.83 9.04
CA GLU A 60 3.77 -1.14 10.25
C GLU A 60 3.70 0.36 10.00
N ALA A 61 2.64 1.01 10.45
CA ALA A 61 2.53 2.45 10.42
C ALA A 61 3.40 3.07 11.53
N VAL A 62 4.21 4.09 11.17
CA VAL A 62 4.97 4.91 12.10
C VAL A 62 4.20 6.21 12.39
N THR A 63 3.70 6.85 11.34
CA THR A 63 2.82 8.01 11.49
C THR A 63 1.50 7.58 12.14
N SER A 64 1.12 8.26 13.21
CA SER A 64 -0.15 8.02 13.88
C SER A 64 -1.32 8.16 12.91
N ASN A 65 -2.21 7.17 12.88
CA ASN A 65 -3.38 7.12 11.99
C ASN A 65 -3.04 7.11 10.48
N ALA A 66 -1.82 6.70 10.09
CA ALA A 66 -1.52 6.49 8.67
C ALA A 66 -2.46 5.41 8.09
N PRO A 67 -3.02 5.63 6.89
CA PRO A 67 -3.83 4.63 6.23
C PRO A 67 -3.06 3.32 6.03
N MET A 68 -3.73 2.20 6.18
CA MET A 68 -3.13 0.87 6.00
C MET A 68 -3.81 0.12 4.84
N PRO A 69 -3.09 -0.78 4.17
CA PRO A 69 -3.70 -1.66 3.18
C PRO A 69 -4.60 -2.70 3.85
N SER A 70 -5.40 -3.41 3.08
CA SER A 70 -6.26 -4.49 3.56
C SER A 70 -5.48 -5.62 4.26
N SER A 71 -4.22 -5.82 3.88
CA SER A 71 -3.28 -6.73 4.56
C SER A 71 -1.98 -6.01 4.85
N ALA A 72 -1.57 -6.02 6.11
CA ALA A 72 -0.28 -5.53 6.58
C ALA A 72 0.83 -6.61 6.51
N GLU A 73 0.51 -7.81 6.03
CA GLU A 73 1.44 -8.90 5.85
C GLU A 73 1.41 -9.40 4.40
N LEU A 74 2.59 -9.71 3.86
CA LEU A 74 2.79 -10.37 2.59
C LEU A 74 3.55 -11.68 2.79
N VAL A 75 3.16 -12.71 2.05
CA VAL A 75 3.89 -13.99 2.00
C VAL A 75 4.31 -14.23 0.55
N LEU A 76 5.62 -14.26 0.31
CA LEU A 76 6.20 -14.58 -0.98
C LEU A 76 6.79 -15.99 -0.90
N VAL A 77 6.22 -16.92 -1.64
CA VAL A 77 6.75 -18.29 -1.72
C VAL A 77 7.90 -18.31 -2.73
N ASN A 78 9.06 -18.81 -2.32
CA ASN A 78 10.30 -18.84 -3.12
C ASN A 78 10.87 -17.45 -3.47
N GLY A 79 10.40 -16.37 -2.83
CA GLY A 79 10.80 -15.01 -3.13
C GLY A 79 10.05 -14.41 -4.31
N GLY A 80 10.59 -13.34 -4.89
CA GLY A 80 9.98 -12.60 -6.01
C GLY A 80 9.55 -11.19 -5.63
N LYS A 81 8.70 -10.58 -6.46
CA LYS A 81 8.20 -9.21 -6.31
C LYS A 81 6.73 -9.21 -5.90
N SER A 82 6.38 -8.26 -5.07
CA SER A 82 5.01 -7.98 -4.62
C SER A 82 4.87 -6.53 -4.19
N SER A 83 3.72 -6.14 -3.64
CA SER A 83 3.53 -4.81 -3.09
C SER A 83 2.54 -4.82 -1.92
N PHE A 84 2.76 -3.94 -0.95
CA PHE A 84 1.74 -3.59 0.03
C PHE A 84 0.81 -2.53 -0.56
N GLY A 85 -0.47 -2.82 -0.64
CA GLY A 85 -1.46 -1.89 -1.17
C GLY A 85 -2.59 -2.56 -1.95
N PRO A 86 -3.49 -1.76 -2.56
CA PRO A 86 -3.47 -0.30 -2.55
C PRO A 86 -3.77 0.29 -1.17
N ILE A 87 -3.12 1.43 -0.87
CA ILE A 87 -3.39 2.25 0.32
C ILE A 87 -4.04 3.54 -0.17
N THR A 88 -5.20 3.90 0.37
CA THR A 88 -5.94 5.09 -0.05
C THR A 88 -5.66 6.26 0.89
N TYR A 89 -5.37 7.42 0.32
CA TYR A 89 -5.10 8.67 1.02
C TYR A 89 -6.10 9.73 0.58
N THR A 90 -6.63 10.47 1.56
CA THR A 90 -7.61 11.55 1.36
C THR A 90 -7.09 12.91 1.81
N VAL A 91 -5.92 12.95 2.46
CA VAL A 91 -5.32 14.17 3.01
C VAL A 91 -3.86 14.25 2.57
N PRO A 92 -3.39 15.43 2.11
CA PRO A 92 -1.97 15.67 1.87
C PRO A 92 -1.14 15.52 3.15
N GLY A 93 0.09 15.00 3.01
CA GLY A 93 0.99 14.81 4.14
C GLY A 93 2.08 13.80 3.87
N ASN A 94 2.95 13.60 4.85
CA ASN A 94 3.96 12.54 4.84
C ASN A 94 3.51 11.43 5.77
N TYR A 95 3.41 10.24 5.22
CA TYR A 95 3.02 9.02 5.94
C TYR A 95 4.20 8.08 5.98
N GLU A 96 4.64 7.74 7.18
CA GLU A 96 5.82 6.91 7.42
C GLU A 96 5.41 5.52 7.85
N TYR A 97 6.08 4.53 7.29
CA TYR A 97 5.90 3.11 7.56
C TYR A 97 7.25 2.43 7.76
N ARG A 98 7.22 1.28 8.42
CA ARG A 98 8.35 0.35 8.51
C ARG A 98 8.01 -0.93 7.81
N ILE A 99 8.96 -1.45 7.03
CA ILE A 99 8.84 -2.76 6.39
C ILE A 99 10.04 -3.61 6.82
N TYR A 100 9.76 -4.80 7.28
CA TYR A 100 10.77 -5.77 7.68
C TYR A 100 10.31 -7.19 7.42
N GLN A 101 11.28 -8.11 7.41
CA GLN A 101 11.02 -9.53 7.26
C GLN A 101 10.81 -10.17 8.62
N ASN A 102 9.69 -10.87 8.82
CA ASN A 102 9.33 -11.60 10.04
C ASN A 102 9.13 -13.09 9.78
N SER A 103 9.90 -13.64 8.83
CA SER A 103 9.88 -15.08 8.52
C SER A 103 10.33 -15.93 9.71
N GLU A 104 9.66 -17.04 9.92
CA GLU A 104 10.09 -18.02 10.94
C GLU A 104 11.48 -18.56 10.59
N PRO A 105 12.39 -18.68 11.57
CA PRO A 105 13.72 -19.21 11.34
C PRO A 105 13.66 -20.63 10.76
N GLN A 106 14.36 -20.84 9.67
CA GLN A 106 14.51 -22.16 9.04
C GLN A 106 15.98 -22.56 9.01
N ASN A 107 16.24 -23.85 9.18
CA ASN A 107 17.59 -24.37 9.17
C ASN A 107 18.30 -24.05 7.85
N ARG A 108 19.53 -23.51 7.96
CA ARG A 108 20.41 -23.15 6.83
C ARG A 108 19.97 -21.93 6.02
N PHE A 109 18.90 -21.27 6.40
CA PHE A 109 18.55 -19.97 5.85
C PHE A 109 19.14 -18.87 6.73
N THR A 110 19.70 -17.86 6.07
CA THR A 110 20.05 -16.59 6.68
C THR A 110 19.08 -15.55 6.10
N TYR A 111 18.24 -15.01 6.95
CA TYR A 111 17.26 -14.00 6.58
C TYR A 111 17.86 -12.61 6.67
N ASP A 112 17.46 -11.77 5.73
CA ASP A 112 17.74 -10.34 5.76
C ASP A 112 17.10 -9.71 6.99
N LYS A 113 17.87 -8.93 7.74
CA LYS A 113 17.40 -8.27 8.98
C LYS A 113 17.15 -6.79 8.82
N ARG A 114 17.33 -6.26 7.59
CA ARG A 114 17.09 -4.84 7.33
C ARG A 114 15.66 -4.45 7.67
N VAL A 115 15.54 -3.22 8.14
CA VAL A 115 14.28 -2.54 8.35
C VAL A 115 14.27 -1.31 7.45
N TYR A 116 13.31 -1.24 6.56
CA TYR A 116 13.13 -0.07 5.71
C TYR A 116 12.13 0.89 6.32
N GLN A 117 12.55 2.14 6.51
CA GLN A 117 11.63 3.25 6.74
C GLN A 117 11.15 3.74 5.38
N VAL A 118 9.84 3.72 5.17
CA VAL A 118 9.21 4.09 3.92
C VAL A 118 8.39 5.35 4.14
N THR A 119 8.59 6.35 3.29
CA THR A 119 7.76 7.55 3.28
C THR A 119 6.89 7.56 2.03
N VAL A 120 5.58 7.69 2.24
CA VAL A 120 4.61 8.01 1.21
C VAL A 120 4.22 9.47 1.38
N GLN A 121 4.68 10.33 0.48
CA GLN A 121 4.31 11.73 0.45
C GLN A 121 3.09 11.92 -0.45
N VAL A 122 2.04 12.49 0.11
CA VAL A 122 0.80 12.83 -0.59
C VAL A 122 0.78 14.34 -0.82
N LEU A 123 0.66 14.75 -2.07
CA LEU A 123 0.72 16.14 -2.50
C LEU A 123 -0.55 16.50 -3.28
N ASN A 124 -0.91 17.79 -3.26
CA ASN A 124 -1.93 18.31 -4.16
C ASN A 124 -1.36 18.38 -5.59
N ASP A 125 -2.17 18.05 -6.57
CA ASP A 125 -1.87 18.33 -7.97
C ASP A 125 -2.43 19.68 -8.42
N ASP A 126 -2.02 20.16 -9.59
CA ASP A 126 -2.44 21.45 -10.15
C ASP A 126 -3.93 21.49 -10.55
N ASN A 127 -4.61 20.34 -10.58
CA ASN A 127 -6.01 20.20 -10.97
C ASN A 127 -6.95 20.01 -9.77
N GLY A 128 -6.41 20.15 -8.54
CA GLY A 128 -7.16 19.97 -7.30
C GLY A 128 -7.35 18.51 -6.89
N GLY A 129 -6.57 17.58 -7.48
CA GLY A 129 -6.46 16.19 -7.08
C GLY A 129 -5.32 15.94 -6.09
N LEU A 130 -5.05 14.66 -5.83
CA LEU A 130 -3.92 14.21 -5.02
C LEU A 130 -3.04 13.25 -5.83
N PHE A 131 -1.72 13.29 -5.57
CA PHE A 131 -0.78 12.30 -6.08
C PHE A 131 0.22 11.87 -5.00
N THR A 132 0.91 10.75 -5.21
CA THR A 132 1.85 10.19 -4.24
C THR A 132 3.26 10.09 -4.82
N GLN A 133 4.26 10.30 -3.94
CA GLN A 133 5.66 9.95 -4.16
C GLN A 133 6.10 9.00 -3.06
N ILE A 134 6.92 7.98 -3.40
CA ILE A 134 7.34 6.94 -2.46
C ILE A 134 8.86 6.83 -2.50
N TRP A 135 9.48 6.79 -1.34
CA TRP A 135 10.88 6.43 -1.16
C TRP A 135 11.08 5.66 0.15
N ALA A 136 12.15 4.91 0.21
CA ALA A 136 12.54 4.16 1.39
C ALA A 136 13.99 4.49 1.77
N ALA A 137 14.34 4.25 3.00
CA ALA A 137 15.70 4.25 3.51
C ALA A 137 15.90 3.03 4.42
N ASP A 138 17.09 2.43 4.41
CA ASP A 138 17.45 1.40 5.38
C ASP A 138 17.76 2.10 6.72
N GLU A 139 17.11 1.69 7.80
CA GLU A 139 17.28 2.32 9.12
C GLU A 139 18.73 2.20 9.66
N GLU A 140 19.47 1.18 9.24
CA GLU A 140 20.83 0.92 9.71
C GLU A 140 21.91 1.52 8.79
N ALA A 141 21.55 1.99 7.59
CA ALA A 141 22.52 2.56 6.67
C ALA A 141 23.02 3.91 7.19
N SER A 142 24.33 4.07 7.28
CA SER A 142 24.95 5.34 7.60
C SER A 142 24.83 6.29 6.41
N GLY A 143 23.76 7.08 6.36
CA GLY A 143 23.43 8.03 5.31
C GLY A 143 21.98 7.88 4.90
N GLU A 144 21.32 9.00 4.67
CA GLU A 144 19.92 9.06 4.20
C GLU A 144 19.82 8.73 2.69
N GLU A 145 20.41 7.60 2.26
CA GLU A 145 20.31 7.19 0.87
C GLU A 145 18.90 6.70 0.59
N LYS A 146 18.14 7.56 -0.08
CA LYS A 146 16.78 7.25 -0.51
C LYS A 146 16.80 6.27 -1.66
N THR A 147 16.06 5.18 -1.53
CA THR A 147 15.86 4.18 -2.58
C THR A 147 14.38 4.02 -2.89
N GLN A 148 14.09 3.64 -4.12
CA GLN A 148 12.77 3.15 -4.51
C GLN A 148 12.69 1.63 -4.51
N ASN A 149 13.80 0.95 -4.21
CA ASN A 149 13.91 -0.50 -4.26
C ASN A 149 14.04 -1.09 -2.84
N ILE A 150 12.95 -1.65 -2.34
CA ILE A 150 12.90 -2.34 -1.05
C ILE A 150 13.20 -3.83 -1.31
N LEU A 151 14.46 -4.21 -1.08
CA LEU A 151 14.96 -5.54 -1.39
C LEU A 151 15.43 -6.27 -0.13
N PHE A 152 14.86 -7.44 0.13
CA PHE A 152 15.30 -8.37 1.17
C PHE A 152 16.10 -9.49 0.51
N ALA A 153 17.41 -9.55 0.79
CA ALA A 153 18.34 -10.51 0.22
C ALA A 153 18.66 -11.64 1.21
N ASN A 154 18.07 -12.79 1.01
CA ASN A 154 18.25 -13.97 1.84
C ASN A 154 19.32 -14.90 1.24
N SER A 155 19.83 -15.83 2.04
CA SER A 155 20.73 -16.87 1.55
C SER A 155 20.42 -18.23 2.15
N TYR A 156 20.75 -19.28 1.39
CA TYR A 156 20.62 -20.67 1.80
C TYR A 156 21.98 -21.37 1.71
N SER A 157 22.46 -21.99 2.81
CA SER A 157 23.67 -22.75 2.92
C SER A 157 23.41 -24.25 2.82
N ARG A 158 23.77 -24.86 1.69
CA ARG A 158 23.67 -26.32 1.52
C ARG A 158 24.54 -27.06 2.54
N PRO A 159 24.12 -28.26 3.03
CA PRO A 159 25.00 -29.13 3.76
C PRO A 159 26.23 -29.43 2.92
N GLY A 160 27.40 -29.24 3.50
CA GLY A 160 28.62 -29.72 2.91
C GLY A 160 28.50 -31.24 2.68
N GLY A 161 28.56 -31.68 1.43
CA GLY A 161 28.81 -33.08 1.15
C GLY A 161 30.20 -33.37 1.72
N GLY A 162 30.25 -34.16 2.79
CA GLY A 162 31.51 -34.65 3.30
C GLY A 162 32.23 -35.39 2.17
N GLY A 163 33.29 -34.76 1.62
CA GLY A 163 34.20 -35.43 0.74
C GLY A 163 34.88 -36.50 1.57
N GLY A 164 34.44 -37.75 1.44
CA GLY A 164 35.18 -38.90 1.90
C GLY A 164 36.48 -38.93 1.16
N GLY A 165 37.55 -38.43 1.78
CA GLY A 165 38.94 -38.72 1.39
C GLY A 165 39.20 -40.17 1.61
N GLY A 166 38.96 -41.01 0.58
CA GLY A 166 39.53 -42.35 0.51
C GLY A 166 41.01 -42.25 0.31
N GLY A 167 41.79 -42.30 1.40
CA GLY A 167 43.21 -42.62 1.37
C GLY A 167 43.33 -44.08 0.97
N GLY A 168 43.76 -44.35 -0.25
CA GLY A 168 44.28 -45.62 -0.71
C GLY A 168 45.79 -45.62 -0.53
N SER A 169 46.23 -46.49 0.28
CA SER A 169 47.63 -46.89 0.46
C SER A 169 48.23 -47.52 -0.79
#